data_f8b4606d4bcb61469113599991e6da06
#
_entry.id   f8b4606d4bcb61469113599991e6da06
#
_cell.length_a   1.000
_cell.length_b   1.000
_cell.length_c   1.000
_cell.angle_alpha   90.00
_cell.angle_beta   90.00
_cell.angle_gamma   90.00
#
_symmetry.space_group_name_H-M   'P 1'
#
loop_
_entity.id
_entity.type
_entity.pdbx_description
1 polymer ?
#
loop_
_entity_poly.entity_id
_entity_poly.type
_entity_poly.pdbx_seq_one_letter_code
_entity_poly.pdbx_strand_id
1 'polypeptide(L)'
;MTDKFLEVDYLVIGGGAMSAAFIDALLDRDRSATIAIIERRDRLGGHWNNAYPFVRLHQPAAFYGVNSIQLGKGGADLSALPEIQEYYHKVTKRFEKSGQVSFYGGHEYLGDNKIAPIADPENITTFKVNKRLVNGTYMAVEIPSVHPPKFEVADDIPFMPLNDLITQYDKWEQFYVLGCGKTGMDAVLFLLRNGVAGEKIHWVMPNDSWCLDRDYLQVGRIMGTVLEHSDAIIKNDKAHKVFEQLERVGGIIRIDKAVAPTKWKCATVSPEEMAELEAVQNRIRKGRIKRLTRDGIEFADETIAFPQAALFVNCTADALAAKTPTPIFSERRIDLQSVFFCQQVFGAAAIAGLETSKCTDKMRNWIKPVPHPDIPSDWPSMLTTTLDNALKLHAFLPLWMMRSRLFYMSHDPIHVYLANAVKAFVIAGRVRRAAKKFPRTI
;
A
#
# COMPACT_ATOMS: atom_id res chain seq x y z
N MET A 1 36.33 20.62 -8.15
CA MET A 1 34.88 20.71 -7.83
C MET A 1 34.76 20.92 -6.35
N THR A 2 34.09 21.95 -5.87
CA THR A 2 33.91 22.20 -4.43
C THR A 2 32.74 21.33 -3.96
N ASP A 3 33.03 20.35 -3.11
CA ASP A 3 32.00 19.58 -2.44
C ASP A 3 31.02 20.52 -1.74
N LYS A 4 29.76 20.47 -2.14
CA LYS A 4 28.71 21.29 -1.54
C LYS A 4 28.25 20.64 -0.25
N PHE A 5 28.43 21.33 0.89
CA PHE A 5 27.96 20.88 2.19
C PHE A 5 26.73 21.64 2.62
N LEU A 6 25.70 20.92 2.99
CA LEU A 6 24.43 21.46 3.51
C LEU A 6 24.11 20.83 4.87
N GLU A 7 23.39 21.56 5.71
CA GLU A 7 23.00 21.09 7.04
C GLU A 7 21.49 21.03 7.16
N VAL A 8 20.96 19.93 7.67
CA VAL A 8 19.53 19.71 7.88
C VAL A 8 19.30 18.87 9.14
N ASP A 9 18.13 19.00 9.75
CA ASP A 9 17.72 18.12 10.85
C ASP A 9 17.34 16.73 10.32
N TYR A 10 16.59 16.67 9.23
CA TYR A 10 16.10 15.43 8.65
C TYR A 10 16.45 15.34 7.16
N LEU A 11 17.07 14.25 6.77
CA LEU A 11 17.29 13.87 5.37
C LEU A 11 16.33 12.75 5.01
N VAL A 12 15.33 13.03 4.17
CA VAL A 12 14.24 12.10 3.81
C VAL A 12 14.49 11.51 2.43
N ILE A 13 14.65 10.20 2.35
CA ILE A 13 14.90 9.48 1.10
C ILE A 13 13.58 8.93 0.54
N GLY A 14 13.26 9.37 -0.68
CA GLY A 14 12.01 9.07 -1.37
C GLY A 14 10.89 10.07 -1.07
N GLY A 15 10.26 10.61 -2.12
CA GLY A 15 9.14 11.57 -2.06
C GLY A 15 7.76 10.93 -2.17
N GLY A 16 7.59 9.69 -1.68
CA GLY A 16 6.32 8.97 -1.73
C GLY A 16 5.30 9.39 -0.67
N ALA A 17 4.15 8.74 -0.68
CA ALA A 17 3.03 9.04 0.22
C ALA A 17 3.41 8.97 1.71
N MET A 18 4.20 7.99 2.12
CA MET A 18 4.65 7.85 3.51
C MET A 18 5.56 8.99 3.93
N SER A 19 6.52 9.37 3.09
CA SER A 19 7.41 10.52 3.36
C SER A 19 6.62 11.82 3.48
N ALA A 20 5.67 12.05 2.58
CA ALA A 20 4.81 13.23 2.64
C ALA A 20 3.98 13.28 3.94
N ALA A 21 3.39 12.15 4.35
CA ALA A 21 2.62 12.07 5.60
C ALA A 21 3.50 12.24 6.85
N PHE A 22 4.72 11.71 6.85
CA PHE A 22 5.70 11.91 7.91
C PHE A 22 6.10 13.38 8.03
N ILE A 23 6.48 14.01 6.91
CA ILE A 23 6.93 15.41 6.88
C ILE A 23 5.81 16.35 7.33
N ASP A 24 4.59 16.18 6.82
CA ASP A 24 3.45 17.01 7.20
C ASP A 24 3.17 16.96 8.71
N ALA A 25 3.19 15.74 9.28
CA ALA A 25 3.00 15.56 10.72
C ALA A 25 4.17 16.09 11.56
N LEU A 26 5.39 16.04 11.03
CA LEU A 26 6.58 16.60 11.65
C LEU A 26 6.50 18.14 11.72
N LEU A 27 6.16 18.79 10.59
CA LEU A 27 6.03 20.24 10.48
C LEU A 27 4.97 20.83 11.39
N ASP A 28 3.87 20.09 11.64
CA ASP A 28 2.83 20.50 12.57
C ASP A 28 3.32 20.58 14.03
N ARG A 29 4.33 19.78 14.38
CA ARG A 29 4.82 19.57 15.74
C ARG A 29 6.19 20.20 16.03
N ASP A 30 7.04 20.36 15.02
CA ASP A 30 8.36 20.99 15.11
C ASP A 30 8.52 22.05 14.02
N ARG A 31 8.18 23.27 14.38
CA ARG A 31 8.23 24.43 13.48
C ARG A 31 9.65 24.95 13.21
N SER A 32 10.64 24.39 13.86
CA SER A 32 12.06 24.75 13.67
C SER A 32 12.82 23.74 12.83
N ALA A 33 12.27 22.54 12.59
CA ALA A 33 12.94 21.48 11.86
C ALA A 33 13.26 21.87 10.41
N THR A 34 14.48 21.58 9.99
CA THR A 34 14.92 21.72 8.60
C THR A 34 14.97 20.33 7.93
N ILE A 35 14.38 20.22 6.71
CA ILE A 35 14.14 18.94 6.06
C ILE A 35 14.61 19.02 4.60
N ALA A 36 15.40 18.02 4.16
CA ALA A 36 15.68 17.81 2.74
C ALA A 36 14.99 16.53 2.27
N ILE A 37 14.23 16.60 1.17
CA ILE A 37 13.61 15.45 0.51
C ILE A 37 14.41 15.12 -0.73
N ILE A 38 14.85 13.88 -0.85
CA ILE A 38 15.57 13.37 -2.03
C ILE A 38 14.64 12.44 -2.79
N GLU A 39 14.34 12.79 -4.03
CA GLU A 39 13.43 12.01 -4.87
C GLU A 39 14.01 11.87 -6.29
N ARG A 40 13.98 10.66 -6.85
CA ARG A 40 14.49 10.37 -8.20
C ARG A 40 13.63 11.00 -9.29
N ARG A 41 12.35 11.21 -9.02
CA ARG A 41 11.41 11.93 -9.91
C ARG A 41 11.47 13.43 -9.65
N ASP A 42 10.93 14.18 -10.59
CA ASP A 42 10.87 15.65 -10.52
C ASP A 42 9.78 16.18 -9.54
N ARG A 43 8.97 15.29 -8.95
CA ARG A 43 7.81 15.66 -8.11
C ARG A 43 7.52 14.62 -7.01
N LEU A 44 6.80 15.06 -5.98
CA LEU A 44 6.27 14.19 -4.93
C LEU A 44 5.19 13.24 -5.48
N GLY A 45 4.86 12.20 -4.70
CA GLY A 45 3.81 11.23 -5.02
C GLY A 45 4.33 9.81 -5.23
N GLY A 46 5.66 9.63 -5.38
CA GLY A 46 6.27 8.31 -5.51
C GLY A 46 5.69 7.51 -6.68
N HIS A 47 5.21 6.30 -6.45
CA HIS A 47 4.68 5.41 -7.48
C HIS A 47 3.44 5.92 -8.22
N TRP A 48 2.68 6.87 -7.65
CA TRP A 48 1.55 7.51 -8.35
C TRP A 48 1.97 8.23 -9.63
N ASN A 49 3.23 8.66 -9.73
CA ASN A 49 3.75 9.29 -10.94
C ASN A 49 3.93 8.32 -12.13
N ASN A 50 3.91 7.02 -11.87
CA ASN A 50 4.05 5.96 -12.86
C ASN A 50 2.85 5.00 -12.88
N ALA A 51 1.76 5.34 -12.20
CA ALA A 51 0.54 4.53 -12.16
C ALA A 51 -0.22 4.63 -13.50
N TYR A 52 -1.02 3.61 -13.81
CA TYR A 52 -1.83 3.59 -15.04
C TYR A 52 -2.96 4.63 -14.99
N PRO A 53 -3.36 5.21 -16.13
CA PRO A 53 -4.20 6.42 -16.17
C PRO A 53 -5.58 6.28 -15.52
N PHE A 54 -6.15 5.07 -15.53
CA PHE A 54 -7.49 4.79 -14.97
C PHE A 54 -7.48 4.27 -13.55
N VAL A 55 -6.31 4.27 -12.86
CA VAL A 55 -6.24 3.84 -11.47
C VAL A 55 -7.05 4.77 -10.56
N ARG A 56 -7.68 4.17 -9.57
CA ARG A 56 -8.31 4.86 -8.44
C ARG A 56 -7.77 4.33 -7.13
N LEU A 57 -7.86 5.12 -6.06
CA LEU A 57 -7.72 4.55 -4.72
C LEU A 57 -8.71 3.39 -4.57
N HIS A 58 -8.30 2.31 -3.96
CA HIS A 58 -9.19 1.19 -3.65
C HIS A 58 -9.81 1.29 -2.24
N GLN A 59 -9.34 2.24 -1.43
CA GLN A 59 -9.85 2.60 -0.09
C GLN A 59 -10.32 4.05 -0.09
N PRO A 60 -11.20 4.46 0.86
CA PRO A 60 -11.71 5.82 0.94
C PRO A 60 -10.60 6.87 1.05
N ALA A 61 -10.72 7.94 0.26
CA ALA A 61 -9.78 9.06 0.23
C ALA A 61 -9.67 9.76 1.60
N ALA A 62 -10.70 9.66 2.45
CA ALA A 62 -10.69 10.20 3.81
C ALA A 62 -9.48 9.77 4.63
N PHE A 63 -8.98 8.55 4.43
CA PHE A 63 -7.87 7.96 5.19
C PHE A 63 -6.52 8.04 4.46
N TYR A 64 -6.44 8.77 3.34
CA TYR A 64 -5.24 8.84 2.53
C TYR A 64 -4.63 10.25 2.49
N GLY A 65 -3.32 10.33 2.17
CA GLY A 65 -2.57 11.56 2.01
C GLY A 65 -1.90 12.04 3.30
N VAL A 66 -1.98 13.34 3.59
CA VAL A 66 -1.37 14.00 4.75
C VAL A 66 -2.43 14.55 5.73
N ASN A 67 -2.08 14.82 6.99
CA ASN A 67 -3.04 15.30 8.00
C ASN A 67 -3.60 16.69 7.68
N SER A 68 -2.78 17.59 7.14
CA SER A 68 -3.13 19.01 6.97
C SER A 68 -4.03 19.31 5.77
N ILE A 69 -4.06 18.40 4.77
CA ILE A 69 -4.83 18.58 3.53
C ILE A 69 -5.62 17.29 3.27
N GLN A 70 -6.92 17.42 3.00
CA GLN A 70 -7.76 16.32 2.61
C GLN A 70 -7.59 16.00 1.13
N LEU A 71 -7.53 14.71 0.77
CA LEU A 71 -7.58 14.24 -0.60
C LEU A 71 -9.03 14.06 -1.04
N GLY A 72 -9.35 14.50 -2.26
CA GLY A 72 -10.65 14.37 -2.87
C GLY A 72 -11.78 15.00 -2.04
N LYS A 73 -12.97 14.46 -2.17
CA LYS A 73 -14.16 14.90 -1.41
C LYS A 73 -14.20 14.35 0.02
N GLY A 74 -13.29 13.44 0.37
CA GLY A 74 -13.34 12.70 1.63
C GLY A 74 -14.44 11.62 1.65
N GLY A 75 -14.78 11.13 2.85
CA GLY A 75 -15.78 10.07 2.99
C GLY A 75 -15.42 8.81 2.17
N ALA A 76 -16.40 8.29 1.43
CA ALA A 76 -16.27 7.10 0.59
C ALA A 76 -15.61 7.34 -0.78
N ASP A 77 -15.24 8.59 -1.10
CA ASP A 77 -14.67 8.95 -2.40
C ASP A 77 -13.39 8.14 -2.72
N LEU A 78 -13.31 7.64 -3.95
CA LEU A 78 -12.16 6.93 -4.49
C LEU A 78 -11.47 7.83 -5.51
N SER A 79 -10.56 8.66 -5.04
CA SER A 79 -9.85 9.62 -5.88
C SER A 79 -9.15 8.95 -7.05
N ALA A 80 -9.29 9.54 -8.24
CA ALA A 80 -8.63 9.13 -9.48
C ALA A 80 -7.18 9.64 -9.55
N LEU A 81 -6.38 9.08 -10.45
CA LEU A 81 -4.96 9.45 -10.60
C LEU A 81 -4.72 10.96 -10.77
N PRO A 82 -5.45 11.69 -11.65
CA PRO A 82 -5.24 13.13 -11.79
C PRO A 82 -5.47 13.91 -10.50
N GLU A 83 -6.48 13.52 -9.71
CA GLU A 83 -6.77 14.14 -8.41
C GLU A 83 -5.64 13.87 -7.40
N ILE A 84 -5.07 12.66 -7.40
CA ILE A 84 -3.96 12.28 -6.53
C ILE A 84 -2.68 13.06 -6.91
N GLN A 85 -2.41 13.21 -8.21
CA GLN A 85 -1.24 13.97 -8.69
C GLN A 85 -1.36 15.45 -8.34
N GLU A 86 -2.50 16.07 -8.59
CA GLU A 86 -2.78 17.46 -8.20
C GLU A 86 -2.72 17.65 -6.69
N TYR A 87 -3.18 16.67 -5.93
CA TYR A 87 -3.08 16.67 -4.48
C TYR A 87 -1.62 16.75 -4.01
N TYR A 88 -0.71 15.90 -4.55
CA TYR A 88 0.71 15.96 -4.17
C TYR A 88 1.39 17.25 -4.63
N HIS A 89 0.94 17.86 -5.73
CA HIS A 89 1.38 19.19 -6.10
C HIS A 89 1.01 20.25 -5.04
N LYS A 90 -0.23 20.20 -4.52
CA LYS A 90 -0.65 21.07 -3.39
C LYS A 90 0.15 20.81 -2.12
N VAL A 91 0.45 19.56 -1.80
CA VAL A 91 1.31 19.19 -0.67
C VAL A 91 2.72 19.76 -0.84
N THR A 92 3.31 19.66 -2.05
CA THR A 92 4.62 20.25 -2.37
C THR A 92 4.62 21.76 -2.12
N LYS A 93 3.65 22.48 -2.65
CA LYS A 93 3.52 23.94 -2.44
C LYS A 93 3.40 24.31 -0.96
N ARG A 94 2.70 23.50 -0.18
CA ARG A 94 2.61 23.72 1.28
C ARG A 94 3.98 23.54 1.95
N PHE A 95 4.74 22.53 1.55
CA PHE A 95 6.07 22.28 2.10
C PHE A 95 7.03 23.43 1.73
N GLU A 96 7.06 23.86 0.50
CA GLU A 96 7.85 25.02 0.05
C GLU A 96 7.48 26.31 0.82
N LYS A 97 6.18 26.59 0.97
CA LYS A 97 5.69 27.76 1.69
C LYS A 97 6.08 27.75 3.19
N SER A 98 6.35 26.57 3.78
CA SER A 98 6.79 26.49 5.17
C SER A 98 8.19 27.09 5.39
N GLY A 99 9.01 27.15 4.34
CA GLY A 99 10.42 27.54 4.40
C GLY A 99 11.32 26.50 5.11
N GLN A 100 10.76 25.40 5.57
CA GLN A 100 11.46 24.35 6.34
C GLN A 100 11.91 23.18 5.46
N VAL A 101 11.33 23.03 4.26
CA VAL A 101 11.53 21.86 3.39
C VAL A 101 12.21 22.28 2.10
N SER A 102 13.35 21.65 1.81
CA SER A 102 14.04 21.72 0.52
C SER A 102 13.77 20.44 -0.26
N PHE A 103 13.24 20.54 -1.47
CA PHE A 103 12.93 19.42 -2.34
C PHE A 103 14.00 19.25 -3.42
N TYR A 104 14.66 18.09 -3.44
CA TYR A 104 15.67 17.69 -4.42
C TYR A 104 15.06 16.65 -5.36
N GLY A 105 14.26 17.10 -6.34
CA GLY A 105 13.72 16.26 -7.41
C GLY A 105 14.80 15.95 -8.46
N GLY A 106 14.70 14.81 -9.14
CA GLY A 106 15.70 14.35 -10.11
C GLY A 106 17.05 13.99 -9.49
N HIS A 107 17.09 13.70 -8.19
CA HIS A 107 18.31 13.35 -7.46
C HIS A 107 18.27 11.92 -6.94
N GLU A 108 19.45 11.29 -6.92
CA GLU A 108 19.66 9.98 -6.33
C GLU A 108 20.43 10.08 -5.01
N TYR A 109 20.01 9.26 -4.03
CA TYR A 109 20.75 9.08 -2.78
C TYR A 109 21.85 8.04 -2.99
N LEU A 110 23.10 8.45 -2.78
CA LEU A 110 24.29 7.63 -3.02
C LEU A 110 24.80 6.88 -1.78
N GLY A 111 24.14 7.04 -0.63
CA GLY A 111 24.67 6.57 0.66
C GLY A 111 25.42 7.68 1.39
N ASP A 112 25.76 7.45 2.67
CA ASP A 112 26.56 8.33 3.50
C ASP A 112 26.14 9.82 3.48
N ASN A 113 24.82 10.05 3.43
CA ASN A 113 24.20 11.37 3.32
C ASN A 113 24.60 12.17 2.08
N LYS A 114 24.99 11.50 1.00
CA LYS A 114 25.36 12.09 -0.29
C LYS A 114 24.24 11.94 -1.30
N ILE A 115 24.09 12.96 -2.13
CA ILE A 115 23.16 12.95 -3.27
C ILE A 115 23.84 13.47 -4.52
N ALA A 116 23.32 13.10 -5.69
CA ALA A 116 23.69 13.74 -6.95
C ALA A 116 22.45 13.87 -7.86
N PRO A 117 22.41 14.89 -8.75
CA PRO A 117 21.43 14.91 -9.82
C PRO A 117 21.61 13.67 -10.71
N ILE A 118 20.52 13.03 -11.13
CA ILE A 118 20.58 11.87 -12.05
C ILE A 118 21.19 12.29 -13.40
N ALA A 119 20.94 13.55 -13.82
CA ALA A 119 21.50 14.12 -15.05
C ALA A 119 23.00 14.48 -14.96
N ASP A 120 23.56 14.61 -13.73
CA ASP A 120 24.95 14.98 -13.48
C ASP A 120 25.47 14.26 -12.22
N PRO A 121 25.77 12.95 -12.32
CA PRO A 121 26.15 12.13 -11.17
C PRO A 121 27.45 12.54 -10.44
N GLU A 122 28.29 13.34 -11.11
CA GLU A 122 29.56 13.82 -10.54
C GLU A 122 29.36 15.06 -9.63
N ASN A 123 28.19 15.71 -9.69
CA ASN A 123 27.87 16.89 -8.89
C ASN A 123 27.33 16.50 -7.52
N ILE A 124 28.20 16.04 -6.64
CA ILE A 124 27.86 15.49 -5.36
C ILE A 124 27.58 16.60 -4.34
N THR A 125 26.45 16.48 -3.65
CA THR A 125 26.13 17.28 -2.46
C THR A 125 26.12 16.37 -1.23
N THR A 126 26.84 16.79 -0.18
CA THR A 126 26.90 16.05 1.10
C THR A 126 26.07 16.77 2.17
N PHE A 127 25.26 16.03 2.92
CA PHE A 127 24.47 16.57 4.03
C PHE A 127 25.08 16.23 5.40
N LYS A 128 25.16 17.24 6.26
CA LYS A 128 25.27 17.03 7.70
C LYS A 128 23.87 16.88 8.26
N VAL A 129 23.52 15.68 8.74
CA VAL A 129 22.20 15.36 9.29
C VAL A 129 22.26 15.44 10.81
N ASN A 130 21.56 16.40 11.40
CA ASN A 130 21.63 16.67 12.85
C ASN A 130 20.78 15.71 13.67
N LYS A 131 19.58 15.34 13.17
CA LYS A 131 18.64 14.45 13.88
C LYS A 131 18.60 13.07 13.24
N ARG A 132 17.92 12.91 12.09
CA ARG A 132 17.68 11.58 11.49
C ARG A 132 17.77 11.56 9.97
N LEU A 133 18.34 10.48 9.44
CA LEU A 133 18.04 9.99 8.10
C LEU A 133 16.70 9.27 8.14
N VAL A 134 15.75 9.64 7.28
CA VAL A 134 14.42 9.02 7.20
C VAL A 134 14.28 8.26 5.88
N ASN A 135 14.16 6.94 5.97
CA ASN A 135 14.03 6.08 4.81
C ASN A 135 12.54 5.89 4.44
N GLY A 136 12.07 6.67 3.47
CA GLY A 136 10.73 6.55 2.90
C GLY A 136 10.61 5.52 1.78
N THR A 137 11.72 4.86 1.40
CA THR A 137 11.75 3.83 0.35
C THR A 137 11.71 2.40 0.90
N TYR A 138 11.64 2.24 2.23
CA TYR A 138 11.68 0.93 2.88
C TYR A 138 10.67 -0.08 2.32
N MET A 139 9.46 0.37 1.99
CA MET A 139 8.39 -0.51 1.47
C MET A 139 8.68 -1.04 0.06
N ALA A 140 9.59 -0.41 -0.70
CA ALA A 140 10.06 -0.83 -2.04
C ALA A 140 8.90 -1.27 -2.96
N VAL A 141 7.96 -0.36 -3.21
CA VAL A 141 6.79 -0.62 -4.07
C VAL A 141 7.25 -0.86 -5.52
N GLU A 142 6.94 -2.04 -6.06
CA GLU A 142 7.17 -2.39 -7.46
C GLU A 142 5.90 -2.17 -8.28
N ILE A 143 6.03 -1.60 -9.47
CA ILE A 143 4.93 -1.41 -10.42
C ILE A 143 5.32 -1.92 -11.81
N PRO A 144 4.38 -2.52 -12.58
CA PRO A 144 4.70 -3.17 -13.86
C PRO A 144 5.27 -2.23 -14.93
N SER A 145 4.96 -0.93 -14.87
CA SER A 145 5.44 0.05 -15.86
C SER A 145 6.92 0.43 -15.73
N VAL A 146 7.55 0.13 -14.59
CA VAL A 146 8.98 0.46 -14.35
C VAL A 146 9.82 -0.75 -13.92
N HIS A 147 9.17 -1.88 -13.61
CA HIS A 147 9.86 -3.09 -13.23
C HIS A 147 9.55 -4.21 -14.23
N PRO A 148 10.56 -4.85 -14.84
CA PRO A 148 10.33 -5.94 -15.78
C PRO A 148 9.63 -7.12 -15.06
N PRO A 149 8.93 -7.98 -15.80
CA PRO A 149 8.34 -9.19 -15.24
C PRO A 149 9.44 -10.13 -14.71
N LYS A 150 9.10 -10.98 -13.73
CA LYS A 150 10.01 -11.98 -13.14
C LYS A 150 10.07 -13.28 -13.96
N PHE A 151 9.68 -13.25 -15.23
CA PHE A 151 9.71 -14.35 -16.20
C PHE A 151 10.16 -13.83 -17.55
N GLU A 152 10.63 -14.73 -18.39
CA GLU A 152 11.11 -14.39 -19.73
C GLU A 152 9.96 -14.12 -20.69
N VAL A 153 10.10 -13.11 -21.52
CA VAL A 153 9.16 -12.77 -22.60
C VAL A 153 9.96 -12.68 -23.90
N ALA A 154 9.57 -13.42 -24.92
CA ALA A 154 10.20 -13.32 -26.23
C ALA A 154 9.86 -11.98 -26.90
N ASP A 155 10.83 -11.41 -27.63
CA ASP A 155 10.76 -10.05 -28.21
C ASP A 155 9.60 -9.86 -29.20
N ASP A 156 9.12 -10.95 -29.80
CA ASP A 156 8.08 -10.94 -30.82
C ASP A 156 6.66 -11.14 -30.25
N ILE A 157 6.51 -11.17 -28.92
CA ILE A 157 5.22 -11.28 -28.23
C ILE A 157 4.64 -9.87 -27.97
N PRO A 158 3.36 -9.61 -28.34
CA PRO A 158 2.66 -8.39 -27.96
C PRO A 158 2.44 -8.33 -26.44
N PHE A 159 3.37 -7.68 -25.75
CA PHE A 159 3.43 -7.61 -24.30
C PHE A 159 3.59 -6.17 -23.83
N MET A 160 2.78 -5.74 -22.87
CA MET A 160 2.84 -4.37 -22.35
C MET A 160 2.44 -4.27 -20.89
N PRO A 161 2.87 -3.21 -20.17
CA PRO A 161 2.32 -2.87 -18.88
C PRO A 161 0.89 -2.34 -19.00
N LEU A 162 0.14 -2.37 -17.91
CA LEU A 162 -1.24 -1.87 -17.85
C LEU A 162 -1.38 -0.40 -18.25
N ASN A 163 -0.32 0.39 -18.11
CA ASN A 163 -0.29 1.81 -18.49
C ASN A 163 -0.67 2.05 -19.96
N ASP A 164 -0.27 1.15 -20.86
CA ASP A 164 -0.44 1.32 -22.29
C ASP A 164 -1.77 0.74 -22.79
N LEU A 165 -2.47 -0.05 -21.97
CA LEU A 165 -3.72 -0.70 -22.33
C LEU A 165 -4.79 0.28 -22.81
N ILE A 166 -4.84 1.49 -22.22
CA ILE A 166 -5.84 2.52 -22.58
C ILE A 166 -5.80 2.95 -24.06
N THR A 167 -4.65 2.79 -24.72
CA THR A 167 -4.45 3.16 -26.14
C THR A 167 -4.48 1.95 -27.07
N GLN A 168 -4.65 0.74 -26.53
CA GLN A 168 -4.49 -0.52 -27.29
C GLN A 168 -5.69 -1.46 -27.18
N TYR A 169 -6.60 -1.26 -26.23
CA TYR A 169 -7.67 -2.21 -25.91
C TYR A 169 -8.65 -2.46 -27.07
N ASP A 170 -8.75 -1.56 -28.04
CA ASP A 170 -9.60 -1.66 -29.22
C ASP A 170 -8.91 -2.27 -30.47
N LYS A 171 -7.61 -2.63 -30.37
CA LYS A 171 -6.78 -3.12 -31.50
C LYS A 171 -6.56 -4.63 -31.48
N TRP A 172 -7.01 -5.31 -30.44
CA TRP A 172 -6.75 -6.74 -30.22
C TRP A 172 -8.03 -7.54 -30.06
N GLU A 173 -7.99 -8.80 -30.48
CA GLU A 173 -9.16 -9.69 -30.38
C GLU A 173 -9.19 -10.49 -29.08
N GLN A 174 -8.02 -10.78 -28.49
CA GLN A 174 -7.86 -11.57 -27.27
C GLN A 174 -6.91 -10.89 -26.31
N PHE A 175 -7.23 -10.94 -25.02
CA PHE A 175 -6.44 -10.31 -23.97
C PHE A 175 -6.03 -11.34 -22.92
N TYR A 176 -4.74 -11.43 -22.63
CA TYR A 176 -4.20 -12.23 -21.55
C TYR A 176 -3.77 -11.31 -20.41
N VAL A 177 -4.57 -11.22 -19.35
CA VAL A 177 -4.25 -10.43 -18.17
C VAL A 177 -3.42 -11.30 -17.22
N LEU A 178 -2.16 -10.90 -17.00
CA LEU A 178 -1.19 -11.67 -16.23
C LEU A 178 -1.12 -11.17 -14.79
N GLY A 179 -1.68 -11.93 -13.85
CA GLY A 179 -1.74 -11.59 -12.42
C GLY A 179 -3.14 -11.31 -11.90
N CYS A 180 -3.39 -11.68 -10.66
CA CYS A 180 -4.71 -11.60 -10.01
C CYS A 180 -4.75 -10.67 -8.78
N GLY A 181 -3.74 -9.80 -8.62
CA GLY A 181 -3.77 -8.70 -7.66
C GLY A 181 -4.70 -7.56 -8.09
N LYS A 182 -4.78 -6.48 -7.31
CA LYS A 182 -5.64 -5.32 -7.63
C LYS A 182 -5.38 -4.77 -9.03
N THR A 183 -4.12 -4.72 -9.48
CA THR A 183 -3.76 -4.29 -10.85
C THR A 183 -4.39 -5.17 -11.92
N GLY A 184 -4.39 -6.50 -11.74
CA GLY A 184 -5.05 -7.44 -12.66
C GLY A 184 -6.57 -7.31 -12.64
N MET A 185 -7.17 -7.12 -11.46
CA MET A 185 -8.60 -6.84 -11.34
C MET A 185 -8.99 -5.56 -12.08
N ASP A 186 -8.19 -4.48 -11.93
CA ASP A 186 -8.45 -3.21 -12.63
C ASP A 186 -8.29 -3.34 -14.14
N ALA A 187 -7.34 -4.16 -14.63
CA ALA A 187 -7.20 -4.46 -16.05
C ALA A 187 -8.44 -5.17 -16.61
N VAL A 188 -8.93 -6.20 -15.91
CA VAL A 188 -10.15 -6.93 -16.31
C VAL A 188 -11.36 -6.02 -16.29
N LEU A 189 -11.57 -5.25 -15.22
CA LEU A 189 -12.69 -4.29 -15.12
C LEU A 189 -12.62 -3.23 -16.21
N PHE A 190 -11.41 -2.72 -16.52
CA PHE A 190 -11.21 -1.76 -17.60
C PHE A 190 -11.66 -2.33 -18.95
N LEU A 191 -11.21 -3.54 -19.30
CA LEU A 191 -11.57 -4.21 -20.55
C LEU A 191 -13.09 -4.41 -20.65
N LEU A 192 -13.72 -4.98 -19.61
CA LEU A 192 -15.17 -5.22 -19.59
C LEU A 192 -15.96 -3.92 -19.74
N ARG A 193 -15.60 -2.87 -19.01
CA ARG A 193 -16.28 -1.56 -19.03
C ARG A 193 -16.07 -0.78 -20.33
N ASN A 194 -15.07 -1.17 -21.14
CA ASN A 194 -14.85 -0.64 -22.49
C ASN A 194 -15.36 -1.58 -23.59
N GLY A 195 -16.25 -2.52 -23.25
CA GLY A 195 -16.99 -3.33 -24.21
C GLY A 195 -16.26 -4.58 -24.72
N VAL A 196 -15.12 -4.96 -24.13
CA VAL A 196 -14.48 -6.23 -24.44
C VAL A 196 -15.28 -7.36 -23.81
N ALA A 197 -15.75 -8.29 -24.62
CA ALA A 197 -16.54 -9.43 -24.16
C ALA A 197 -15.71 -10.36 -23.24
N GLY A 198 -16.32 -10.88 -22.18
CA GLY A 198 -15.63 -11.67 -21.15
C GLY A 198 -14.92 -12.93 -21.69
N GLU A 199 -15.47 -13.54 -22.75
CA GLU A 199 -14.86 -14.69 -23.44
C GLU A 199 -13.56 -14.34 -24.20
N LYS A 200 -13.29 -13.06 -24.45
CA LYS A 200 -12.05 -12.57 -25.05
C LYS A 200 -10.97 -12.27 -24.02
N ILE A 201 -11.29 -12.36 -22.73
CA ILE A 201 -10.37 -12.08 -21.63
C ILE A 201 -9.94 -13.40 -21.01
N HIS A 202 -8.63 -13.69 -21.09
CA HIS A 202 -7.98 -14.84 -20.46
C HIS A 202 -7.20 -14.34 -19.24
N TRP A 203 -7.66 -14.70 -18.05
CA TRP A 203 -7.07 -14.20 -16.82
C TRP A 203 -6.14 -15.22 -16.19
N VAL A 204 -4.82 -14.97 -16.26
CA VAL A 204 -3.81 -15.82 -15.64
C VAL A 204 -3.71 -15.50 -14.16
N MET A 205 -4.20 -16.44 -13.35
CA MET A 205 -4.31 -16.33 -11.90
C MET A 205 -3.38 -17.34 -11.22
N PRO A 206 -2.13 -16.97 -10.87
CA PRO A 206 -1.23 -17.92 -10.20
C PRO A 206 -1.72 -18.33 -8.81
N ASN A 207 -2.57 -17.54 -8.17
CA ASN A 207 -3.20 -17.82 -6.90
C ASN A 207 -4.55 -17.10 -6.81
N ASP A 208 -5.54 -17.68 -6.19
CA ASP A 208 -6.74 -16.96 -5.77
C ASP A 208 -6.48 -16.19 -4.46
N SER A 209 -7.08 -15.00 -4.33
CA SER A 209 -6.92 -14.13 -3.17
C SER A 209 -8.27 -13.76 -2.55
N TRP A 210 -8.29 -13.71 -1.23
CA TRP A 210 -9.33 -13.02 -0.50
C TRP A 210 -9.23 -11.51 -0.73
N CYS A 211 -10.35 -10.83 -0.84
CA CYS A 211 -10.45 -9.38 -0.94
C CYS A 211 -11.29 -8.83 0.22
N LEU A 212 -10.99 -7.61 0.66
CA LEU A 212 -11.86 -6.87 1.57
C LEU A 212 -13.05 -6.30 0.79
N ASP A 213 -14.24 -6.45 1.34
CA ASP A 213 -15.39 -5.70 0.87
C ASP A 213 -15.21 -4.22 1.26
N ARG A 214 -15.32 -3.33 0.26
CA ARG A 214 -15.10 -1.88 0.44
C ARG A 214 -16.09 -1.26 1.42
N ASP A 215 -17.30 -1.78 1.52
CA ASP A 215 -18.34 -1.26 2.42
C ASP A 215 -17.97 -1.42 3.89
N TYR A 216 -17.11 -2.39 4.20
CA TYR A 216 -16.59 -2.63 5.54
C TYR A 216 -15.43 -1.69 5.93
N LEU A 217 -14.89 -0.93 4.97
CA LEU A 217 -13.81 0.03 5.21
C LEU A 217 -14.27 1.49 5.15
N GLN A 218 -15.56 1.75 5.26
CA GLN A 218 -16.12 3.11 5.23
C GLN A 218 -15.95 3.84 6.57
N VAL A 219 -15.97 5.17 6.49
CA VAL A 219 -16.03 6.03 7.68
C VAL A 219 -17.20 5.60 8.56
N GLY A 220 -16.95 5.46 9.86
CA GLY A 220 -17.94 4.99 10.84
C GLY A 220 -18.16 3.47 10.89
N ARG A 221 -17.67 2.70 9.90
CA ARG A 221 -17.85 1.24 9.84
C ARG A 221 -16.63 0.44 10.34
N ILE A 222 -15.42 1.01 10.21
CA ILE A 222 -14.16 0.27 10.41
C ILE A 222 -14.04 -0.36 11.79
N MET A 223 -14.50 0.31 12.86
CA MET A 223 -14.43 -0.32 14.19
C MET A 223 -15.33 -1.56 14.30
N GLY A 224 -16.51 -1.54 13.66
CA GLY A 224 -17.37 -2.73 13.51
C GLY A 224 -16.62 -3.87 12.84
N THR A 225 -15.96 -3.59 11.72
CA THR A 225 -15.12 -4.54 10.99
C THR A 225 -13.99 -5.12 11.86
N VAL A 226 -13.29 -4.27 12.60
CA VAL A 226 -12.25 -4.72 13.55
C VAL A 226 -12.81 -5.67 14.60
N LEU A 227 -14.01 -5.40 15.12
CA LEU A 227 -14.67 -6.27 16.09
C LEU A 227 -15.11 -7.60 15.47
N GLU A 228 -15.66 -7.60 14.26
CA GLU A 228 -16.05 -8.82 13.52
C GLU A 228 -14.84 -9.70 13.21
N HIS A 229 -13.73 -9.11 12.75
CA HIS A 229 -12.48 -9.82 12.51
C HIS A 229 -11.87 -10.37 13.82
N SER A 230 -11.95 -9.59 14.89
CA SER A 230 -11.51 -10.03 16.22
C SER A 230 -12.34 -11.21 16.74
N ASP A 231 -13.66 -11.17 16.58
CA ASP A 231 -14.57 -12.24 16.98
C ASP A 231 -14.28 -13.52 16.19
N ALA A 232 -14.06 -13.42 14.88
CA ALA A 232 -13.70 -14.55 14.04
C ALA A 232 -12.39 -15.22 14.50
N ILE A 233 -11.36 -14.45 14.86
CA ILE A 233 -10.09 -14.97 15.38
C ILE A 233 -10.29 -15.62 16.76
N ILE A 234 -11.12 -15.04 17.63
CA ILE A 234 -11.38 -15.58 18.98
C ILE A 234 -12.09 -16.93 18.92
N LYS A 235 -13.07 -17.07 18.01
CA LYS A 235 -13.94 -18.24 17.90
C LYS A 235 -13.30 -19.42 17.15
N ASN A 236 -12.26 -19.16 16.36
CA ASN A 236 -11.65 -20.19 15.52
C ASN A 236 -10.20 -20.48 15.93
N ASP A 237 -9.67 -21.59 15.48
CA ASP A 237 -8.30 -22.07 15.71
C ASP A 237 -7.51 -22.31 14.41
N LYS A 238 -8.18 -22.19 13.25
CA LYS A 238 -7.60 -22.36 11.92
C LYS A 238 -7.87 -21.14 11.04
N ALA A 239 -6.88 -20.67 10.31
CA ALA A 239 -6.98 -19.48 9.48
C ALA A 239 -8.12 -19.57 8.44
N HIS A 240 -8.29 -20.72 7.76
CA HIS A 240 -9.38 -20.88 6.81
C HIS A 240 -10.77 -20.73 7.47
N LYS A 241 -10.94 -21.20 8.72
CA LYS A 241 -12.20 -21.04 9.46
C LYS A 241 -12.48 -19.57 9.83
N VAL A 242 -11.43 -18.81 10.16
CA VAL A 242 -11.53 -17.37 10.35
C VAL A 242 -12.07 -16.72 9.07
N PHE A 243 -11.48 -17.03 7.93
CA PHE A 243 -11.86 -16.43 6.64
C PHE A 243 -13.25 -16.90 6.16
N GLU A 244 -13.62 -18.16 6.34
CA GLU A 244 -14.98 -18.65 6.09
C GLU A 244 -16.04 -17.91 6.95
N GLN A 245 -15.73 -17.60 8.21
CA GLN A 245 -16.61 -16.80 9.05
C GLN A 245 -16.72 -15.37 8.56
N LEU A 246 -15.61 -14.74 8.19
CA LEU A 246 -15.59 -13.36 7.66
C LEU A 246 -16.33 -13.24 6.32
N GLU A 247 -16.24 -14.24 5.46
CA GLU A 247 -17.02 -14.28 4.20
C GLU A 247 -18.53 -14.37 4.48
N ARG A 248 -18.94 -15.19 5.46
CA ARG A 248 -20.36 -15.32 5.83
C ARG A 248 -20.99 -14.01 6.34
N VAL A 249 -20.18 -13.17 7.01
CA VAL A 249 -20.66 -11.87 7.50
C VAL A 249 -20.49 -10.75 6.47
N GLY A 250 -19.89 -11.03 5.30
CA GLY A 250 -19.72 -10.10 4.20
C GLY A 250 -18.43 -9.26 4.24
N GLY A 251 -17.60 -9.38 5.29
CA GLY A 251 -16.40 -8.55 5.47
C GLY A 251 -15.28 -8.82 4.46
N ILE A 252 -15.27 -10.02 3.87
CA ILE A 252 -14.36 -10.42 2.79
C ILE A 252 -15.11 -11.17 1.70
N ILE A 253 -14.56 -11.10 0.49
CA ILE A 253 -15.13 -11.74 -0.71
C ILE A 253 -14.02 -12.38 -1.54
N ARG A 254 -14.39 -13.30 -2.43
CA ARG A 254 -13.48 -14.00 -3.36
C ARG A 254 -14.12 -14.12 -4.75
N ILE A 255 -13.29 -14.18 -5.79
CA ILE A 255 -13.71 -14.22 -7.19
C ILE A 255 -14.46 -15.52 -7.53
N ASP A 256 -14.08 -16.63 -6.93
CA ASP A 256 -14.63 -17.96 -7.25
C ASP A 256 -14.98 -18.71 -5.96
N LYS A 257 -16.26 -18.91 -5.73
CA LYS A 257 -16.74 -19.58 -4.51
C LYS A 257 -16.38 -21.07 -4.45
N ALA A 258 -16.05 -21.68 -5.60
CA ALA A 258 -15.62 -23.07 -5.67
C ALA A 258 -14.13 -23.25 -5.32
N VAL A 259 -13.34 -22.16 -5.28
CA VAL A 259 -11.91 -22.19 -5.02
C VAL A 259 -11.59 -21.55 -3.67
N ALA A 260 -10.85 -22.26 -2.83
CA ALA A 260 -10.36 -21.73 -1.56
C ALA A 260 -9.12 -20.84 -1.83
N PRO A 261 -9.19 -19.51 -1.58
CA PRO A 261 -8.05 -18.64 -1.82
C PRO A 261 -6.90 -18.94 -0.87
N THR A 262 -5.68 -18.95 -1.43
CA THR A 262 -4.43 -19.14 -0.69
C THR A 262 -3.76 -17.84 -0.30
N LYS A 263 -4.18 -16.71 -0.88
CA LYS A 263 -3.60 -15.39 -0.66
C LYS A 263 -4.55 -14.45 0.06
N TRP A 264 -3.93 -13.52 0.81
CA TRP A 264 -4.60 -12.43 1.51
C TRP A 264 -3.70 -11.20 1.46
N LYS A 265 -3.99 -10.26 0.58
CA LYS A 265 -3.15 -9.05 0.38
C LYS A 265 -3.89 -7.73 0.66
N CYS A 266 -5.00 -7.78 1.39
CA CYS A 266 -5.84 -6.60 1.70
C CYS A 266 -6.31 -5.82 0.46
N ALA A 267 -6.38 -6.44 -0.72
CA ALA A 267 -7.02 -5.83 -1.88
C ALA A 267 -8.49 -5.56 -1.55
N THR A 268 -8.96 -4.37 -1.95
CA THR A 268 -10.32 -3.91 -1.62
C THR A 268 -11.11 -3.76 -2.91
N VAL A 269 -12.28 -4.37 -2.97
CA VAL A 269 -13.22 -4.32 -4.11
C VAL A 269 -14.64 -4.11 -3.59
N SER A 270 -15.55 -3.63 -4.43
CA SER A 270 -16.97 -3.63 -4.08
C SER A 270 -17.65 -4.93 -4.53
N PRO A 271 -18.84 -5.26 -4.00
CA PRO A 271 -19.65 -6.39 -4.48
C PRO A 271 -19.97 -6.31 -5.97
N GLU A 272 -20.21 -5.10 -6.50
CA GLU A 272 -20.50 -4.87 -7.92
C GLU A 272 -19.26 -5.16 -8.79
N GLU A 273 -18.08 -4.64 -8.40
CA GLU A 273 -16.79 -4.95 -9.07
C GLU A 273 -16.54 -6.46 -9.04
N MET A 274 -16.84 -7.12 -7.92
CA MET A 274 -16.66 -8.57 -7.80
C MET A 274 -17.58 -9.33 -8.77
N ALA A 275 -18.84 -8.92 -8.89
CA ALA A 275 -19.79 -9.54 -9.82
C ALA A 275 -19.35 -9.39 -11.29
N GLU A 276 -18.77 -8.23 -11.67
CA GLU A 276 -18.17 -8.05 -13.01
C GLU A 276 -16.98 -9.00 -13.20
N LEU A 277 -16.10 -9.13 -12.21
CA LEU A 277 -14.93 -10.02 -12.28
C LEU A 277 -15.33 -11.50 -12.34
N GLU A 278 -16.39 -11.90 -11.64
CA GLU A 278 -16.94 -13.26 -11.68
C GLU A 278 -17.43 -13.65 -13.07
N ALA A 279 -17.85 -12.70 -13.90
CA ALA A 279 -18.33 -12.95 -15.26
C ALA A 279 -17.23 -13.48 -16.21
N VAL A 280 -15.94 -13.19 -15.93
CA VAL A 280 -14.84 -13.72 -16.73
C VAL A 280 -14.60 -15.17 -16.37
N GLN A 281 -14.89 -16.10 -17.32
CA GLN A 281 -14.79 -17.55 -17.10
C GLN A 281 -13.42 -18.14 -17.51
N ASN A 282 -12.71 -17.52 -18.44
CA ASN A 282 -11.40 -18.00 -18.93
C ASN A 282 -10.30 -17.73 -17.90
N ARG A 283 -10.35 -18.41 -16.75
CA ARG A 283 -9.40 -18.26 -15.64
C ARG A 283 -8.34 -19.36 -15.72
N ILE A 284 -7.08 -18.98 -15.96
CA ILE A 284 -5.95 -19.90 -16.10
C ILE A 284 -5.24 -20.00 -14.74
N ARG A 285 -5.44 -21.12 -14.03
CA ARG A 285 -4.91 -21.40 -12.69
C ARG A 285 -3.80 -22.46 -12.74
N LYS A 286 -2.69 -22.14 -13.44
CA LYS A 286 -1.57 -23.07 -13.67
C LYS A 286 -0.30 -22.66 -12.90
N GLY A 287 -0.45 -21.78 -11.92
CA GLY A 287 0.68 -21.25 -11.16
C GLY A 287 1.38 -20.08 -11.83
N ARG A 288 2.65 -19.88 -11.51
CA ARG A 288 3.46 -18.77 -12.04
C ARG A 288 3.97 -19.09 -13.44
N ILE A 289 3.92 -18.08 -14.30
CA ILE A 289 4.54 -18.14 -15.65
C ILE A 289 6.06 -18.23 -15.47
N LYS A 290 6.69 -19.09 -16.24
CA LYS A 290 8.15 -19.22 -16.39
C LYS A 290 8.64 -18.46 -17.61
N ARG A 291 7.94 -18.63 -18.73
CA ARG A 291 8.32 -18.04 -20.01
C ARG A 291 7.08 -17.82 -20.88
N LEU A 292 7.14 -16.80 -21.71
CA LEU A 292 6.13 -16.47 -22.72
C LEU A 292 6.82 -16.42 -24.08
N THR A 293 6.44 -17.34 -24.96
CA THR A 293 7.03 -17.49 -26.31
C THR A 293 5.92 -17.73 -27.34
N ARG A 294 6.24 -17.80 -28.62
CA ARG A 294 5.26 -18.15 -29.67
C ARG A 294 4.66 -19.52 -29.52
N ASP A 295 5.36 -20.45 -28.89
CA ASP A 295 4.85 -21.79 -28.62
C ASP A 295 3.78 -21.81 -27.51
N GLY A 296 3.74 -20.78 -26.67
CA GLY A 296 2.73 -20.67 -25.63
C GLY A 296 3.21 -19.99 -24.34
N ILE A 297 2.32 -20.03 -23.34
CA ILE A 297 2.59 -19.64 -21.96
C ILE A 297 3.13 -20.87 -21.24
N GLU A 298 4.40 -20.86 -20.89
CA GLU A 298 5.06 -21.95 -20.17
C GLU A 298 4.86 -21.79 -18.66
N PHE A 299 4.27 -22.78 -18.02
CA PHE A 299 4.14 -22.94 -16.58
C PHE A 299 5.13 -24.00 -16.05
N ALA A 300 4.98 -24.42 -14.81
CA ALA A 300 5.85 -25.44 -14.22
C ALA A 300 5.72 -26.79 -14.91
N ASP A 301 4.50 -27.20 -15.22
CA ASP A 301 4.16 -28.58 -15.62
C ASP A 301 3.55 -28.65 -17.03
N GLU A 302 3.24 -27.53 -17.66
CA GLU A 302 2.60 -27.50 -18.98
C GLU A 302 2.84 -26.18 -19.73
N THR A 303 2.61 -26.20 -21.04
CA THR A 303 2.58 -25.04 -21.92
C THR A 303 1.18 -24.91 -22.52
N ILE A 304 0.61 -23.69 -22.46
CA ILE A 304 -0.72 -23.39 -23.01
C ILE A 304 -0.53 -22.54 -24.26
N ALA A 305 -1.00 -23.03 -25.39
CA ALA A 305 -1.02 -22.28 -26.64
C ALA A 305 -2.03 -21.13 -26.58
N PHE A 306 -1.79 -20.08 -27.35
CA PHE A 306 -2.67 -18.92 -27.49
C PHE A 306 -2.81 -18.46 -28.95
N PRO A 307 -3.89 -17.74 -29.33
CA PRO A 307 -4.06 -17.20 -30.68
C PRO A 307 -3.00 -16.14 -31.01
N GLN A 308 -2.60 -16.04 -32.28
CA GLN A 308 -1.60 -15.04 -32.72
C GLN A 308 -2.04 -13.57 -32.49
N ALA A 309 -3.36 -13.29 -32.52
CA ALA A 309 -3.92 -11.95 -32.28
C ALA A 309 -4.18 -11.67 -30.78
N ALA A 310 -3.29 -12.13 -29.90
CA ALA A 310 -3.42 -11.95 -28.46
C ALA A 310 -2.47 -10.87 -27.93
N LEU A 311 -3.00 -10.02 -27.03
CA LEU A 311 -2.23 -9.04 -26.26
C LEU A 311 -2.02 -9.52 -24.83
N PHE A 312 -0.80 -9.44 -24.34
CA PHE A 312 -0.43 -9.79 -22.96
C PHE A 312 -0.26 -8.52 -22.13
N VAL A 313 -1.08 -8.40 -21.06
CA VAL A 313 -1.08 -7.25 -20.17
C VAL A 313 -0.40 -7.63 -18.86
N ASN A 314 0.75 -7.03 -18.57
CA ASN A 314 1.54 -7.31 -17.38
C ASN A 314 0.94 -6.65 -16.12
N CYS A 315 0.48 -7.48 -15.20
CA CYS A 315 -0.03 -7.08 -13.88
C CYS A 315 0.69 -7.85 -12.75
N THR A 316 1.92 -8.32 -12.96
CA THR A 316 2.61 -9.29 -12.08
C THR A 316 3.54 -8.70 -11.03
N ALA A 317 3.68 -7.37 -10.94
CA ALA A 317 4.54 -6.75 -9.95
C ALA A 317 3.99 -6.90 -8.51
N ASP A 318 4.89 -7.11 -7.56
CA ASP A 318 4.57 -7.13 -6.13
C ASP A 318 4.58 -5.70 -5.57
N ALA A 319 3.44 -5.02 -5.59
CA ALA A 319 3.31 -3.64 -5.11
C ALA A 319 3.77 -3.46 -3.66
N LEU A 320 3.52 -4.46 -2.80
CA LEU A 320 3.97 -4.49 -1.40
C LEU A 320 4.54 -5.89 -1.11
N ALA A 321 5.83 -6.07 -1.40
CA ALA A 321 6.51 -7.32 -1.08
C ALA A 321 6.58 -7.54 0.43
N ALA A 322 6.45 -8.81 0.86
CA ALA A 322 6.70 -9.18 2.25
C ALA A 322 8.16 -8.86 2.61
N LYS A 323 8.37 -8.11 3.68
CA LYS A 323 9.70 -7.78 4.21
C LYS A 323 9.80 -8.16 5.68
N THR A 324 10.96 -8.61 6.08
CA THR A 324 11.25 -8.84 7.50
C THR A 324 11.21 -7.50 8.25
N PRO A 325 10.36 -7.36 9.28
CA PRO A 325 10.28 -6.14 10.05
C PRO A 325 11.62 -5.81 10.74
N THR A 326 12.00 -4.53 10.68
CA THR A 326 13.15 -4.00 11.40
C THR A 326 12.69 -2.99 12.46
N PRO A 327 13.52 -2.65 13.47
CA PRO A 327 13.21 -1.54 14.36
C PRO A 327 12.95 -0.25 13.57
N ILE A 328 11.86 0.46 13.91
CA ILE A 328 11.47 1.70 13.22
C ILE A 328 12.49 2.81 13.51
N PHE A 329 12.90 2.92 14.78
CA PHE A 329 13.84 3.94 15.25
C PHE A 329 15.17 3.31 15.61
N SER A 330 16.23 3.82 15.05
CA SER A 330 17.59 3.60 15.46
C SER A 330 18.26 4.95 15.72
N GLU A 331 19.44 4.98 16.33
CA GLU A 331 20.09 6.21 16.82
C GLU A 331 20.10 7.37 15.82
N ARG A 332 20.34 7.08 14.53
CA ARG A 332 20.44 8.11 13.47
C ARG A 332 19.49 7.88 12.30
N ARG A 333 18.58 6.90 12.40
CA ARG A 333 17.75 6.52 11.27
C ARG A 333 16.31 6.17 11.70
N ILE A 334 15.37 6.52 10.84
CA ILE A 334 13.98 6.09 10.90
C ILE A 334 13.68 5.35 9.60
N ASP A 335 13.19 4.10 9.68
CA ASP A 335 12.63 3.37 8.55
C ASP A 335 11.11 3.47 8.58
N LEU A 336 10.51 4.16 7.59
CA LEU A 336 9.07 4.31 7.51
C LEU A 336 8.42 2.97 7.15
N GLN A 337 7.73 2.39 8.11
CA GLN A 337 7.02 1.12 8.00
C GLN A 337 5.57 1.27 8.42
N SER A 338 4.69 0.40 7.96
CA SER A 338 3.33 0.32 8.49
C SER A 338 3.37 -0.03 9.97
N VAL A 339 2.64 0.70 10.78
CA VAL A 339 2.40 0.39 12.21
C VAL A 339 0.92 0.09 12.49
N PHE A 340 0.12 0.19 11.44
CA PHE A 340 -1.30 -0.13 11.41
C PHE A 340 -1.60 -0.94 10.15
N PHE A 341 -2.48 -1.92 10.23
CA PHE A 341 -2.78 -2.75 9.08
C PHE A 341 -3.32 -1.88 7.92
N CYS A 342 -2.73 -2.07 6.73
CA CYS A 342 -3.07 -1.38 5.48
C CYS A 342 -3.15 0.16 5.54
N GLN A 343 -2.60 0.80 6.59
CA GLN A 343 -2.60 2.24 6.83
C GLN A 343 -1.18 2.83 6.84
N GLN A 344 -0.51 2.77 5.68
CA GLN A 344 0.88 3.22 5.58
C GLN A 344 1.04 4.71 5.88
N VAL A 345 0.18 5.57 5.32
CA VAL A 345 0.28 7.03 5.53
C VAL A 345 -0.02 7.43 6.97
N PHE A 346 -1.01 6.79 7.61
CA PHE A 346 -1.23 6.98 9.05
C PHE A 346 -0.03 6.49 9.86
N GLY A 347 0.52 5.32 9.49
CA GLY A 347 1.71 4.78 10.14
C GLY A 347 2.88 5.74 10.10
N ALA A 348 3.17 6.33 8.94
CA ALA A 348 4.25 7.31 8.77
C ALA A 348 4.00 8.61 9.57
N ALA A 349 2.77 9.13 9.57
CA ALA A 349 2.39 10.29 10.38
C ALA A 349 2.50 10.01 11.89
N ALA A 350 2.13 8.80 12.34
CA ALA A 350 2.28 8.38 13.74
C ALA A 350 3.76 8.26 14.15
N ILE A 351 4.63 7.79 13.25
CA ILE A 351 6.08 7.74 13.47
C ILE A 351 6.63 9.17 13.65
N ALA A 352 6.20 10.15 12.87
CA ALA A 352 6.57 11.55 13.08
C ALA A 352 6.06 12.10 14.43
N GLY A 353 4.83 11.75 14.79
CA GLY A 353 4.27 12.07 16.11
C GLY A 353 5.10 11.52 17.27
N LEU A 354 5.58 10.28 17.14
CA LEU A 354 6.46 9.64 18.11
C LEU A 354 7.85 10.28 18.14
N GLU A 355 8.43 10.62 16.98
CA GLU A 355 9.74 11.27 16.88
C GLU A 355 9.76 12.62 17.62
N THR A 356 8.69 13.39 17.49
CA THR A 356 8.53 14.69 18.17
C THR A 356 7.98 14.59 19.61
N SER A 357 7.76 13.39 20.12
CA SER A 357 7.30 13.16 21.50
C SER A 357 8.49 13.13 22.48
N LYS A 358 8.16 13.16 23.78
CA LYS A 358 9.13 12.99 24.85
C LYS A 358 9.61 11.53 25.05
N CYS A 359 9.14 10.59 24.24
CA CYS A 359 9.51 9.18 24.34
C CYS A 359 10.96 8.97 23.89
N THR A 360 11.66 8.07 24.56
CA THR A 360 12.98 7.56 24.12
C THR A 360 12.80 6.59 22.94
N ASP A 361 13.84 6.35 22.15
CA ASP A 361 13.79 5.37 21.04
C ASP A 361 13.42 3.96 21.52
N LYS A 362 13.83 3.58 22.73
CA LYS A 362 13.39 2.33 23.36
C LYS A 362 11.86 2.28 23.51
N MET A 363 11.25 3.36 23.98
CA MET A 363 9.79 3.46 24.14
C MET A 363 9.09 3.56 22.78
N ARG A 364 9.62 4.34 21.84
CA ARG A 364 9.07 4.46 20.47
C ARG A 364 9.05 3.10 19.78
N ASN A 365 10.06 2.26 19.95
CA ASN A 365 10.15 0.91 19.41
C ASN A 365 9.27 -0.14 20.15
N TRP A 366 8.45 0.28 21.13
CA TRP A 366 7.32 -0.54 21.59
C TRP A 366 6.20 -0.60 20.55
N ILE A 367 6.12 0.41 19.68
CA ILE A 367 5.29 0.36 18.48
C ILE A 367 6.01 -0.57 17.49
N LYS A 368 5.33 -1.63 17.06
CA LYS A 368 5.92 -2.65 16.19
C LYS A 368 5.49 -2.46 14.75
N PRO A 369 6.34 -2.72 13.78
CA PRO A 369 5.91 -2.81 12.40
C PRO A 369 4.81 -3.84 12.24
N VAL A 370 3.85 -3.54 11.35
CA VAL A 370 2.80 -4.46 10.90
C VAL A 370 3.12 -4.78 9.44
N PRO A 371 3.72 -5.95 9.16
CA PRO A 371 4.03 -6.36 7.80
C PRO A 371 2.77 -6.45 6.94
N HIS A 372 2.94 -6.28 5.63
CA HIS A 372 1.84 -6.53 4.70
C HIS A 372 1.57 -8.05 4.64
N PRO A 373 0.30 -8.50 4.74
CA PRO A 373 -0.01 -9.94 4.71
C PRO A 373 0.23 -10.53 3.32
N ASP A 374 0.54 -11.81 3.28
CA ASP A 374 0.60 -12.60 2.05
C ASP A 374 -0.41 -13.75 2.05
N ILE A 375 -0.62 -14.37 3.22
CA ILE A 375 -1.50 -15.51 3.39
C ILE A 375 -2.48 -15.33 4.56
N PRO A 376 -3.61 -16.07 4.58
CA PRO A 376 -4.61 -15.96 5.64
C PRO A 376 -4.07 -16.12 7.06
N SER A 377 -3.05 -16.96 7.28
CA SER A 377 -2.47 -17.19 8.62
C SER A 377 -1.70 -15.99 9.18
N ASP A 378 -1.36 -14.98 8.36
CA ASP A 378 -0.71 -13.76 8.83
C ASP A 378 -1.68 -12.85 9.59
N TRP A 379 -2.99 -12.95 9.27
CA TRP A 379 -4.00 -12.02 9.75
C TRP A 379 -4.15 -11.95 11.27
N PRO A 380 -4.22 -13.06 12.03
CA PRO A 380 -4.36 -13.00 13.49
C PRO A 380 -3.21 -12.25 14.18
N SER A 381 -1.97 -12.45 13.72
CA SER A 381 -0.79 -11.76 14.24
C SER A 381 -0.81 -10.27 13.90
N MET A 382 -1.16 -9.94 12.66
CA MET A 382 -1.24 -8.54 12.19
C MET A 382 -2.31 -7.74 12.93
N LEU A 383 -3.52 -8.29 13.09
CA LEU A 383 -4.60 -7.61 13.80
C LEU A 383 -4.23 -7.43 15.28
N THR A 384 -3.60 -8.42 15.90
CA THR A 384 -3.10 -8.30 17.27
C THR A 384 -2.10 -7.17 17.42
N THR A 385 -1.09 -7.11 16.53
CA THR A 385 -0.07 -6.06 16.55
C THR A 385 -0.67 -4.69 16.30
N THR A 386 -1.64 -4.58 15.37
CA THR A 386 -2.38 -3.34 15.10
C THR A 386 -3.12 -2.83 16.33
N LEU A 387 -3.86 -3.71 17.03
CA LEU A 387 -4.57 -3.34 18.24
C LEU A 387 -3.63 -2.94 19.39
N ASP A 388 -2.52 -3.67 19.55
CA ASP A 388 -1.49 -3.34 20.54
C ASP A 388 -0.83 -1.99 20.27
N ASN A 389 -0.54 -1.70 19.00
CA ASN A 389 -0.01 -0.41 18.59
C ASN A 389 -1.01 0.72 18.80
N ALA A 390 -2.31 0.49 18.49
CA ALA A 390 -3.36 1.48 18.74
C ALA A 390 -3.40 1.90 20.21
N LEU A 391 -3.38 0.93 21.13
CA LEU A 391 -3.39 1.21 22.57
C LEU A 391 -2.16 2.02 23.02
N LYS A 392 -0.98 1.66 22.53
CA LYS A 392 0.26 2.36 22.86
C LYS A 392 0.29 3.77 22.25
N LEU A 393 -0.17 3.94 21.00
CA LEU A 393 -0.26 5.25 20.37
C LEU A 393 -1.23 6.15 21.11
N HIS A 394 -2.36 5.65 21.60
CA HIS A 394 -3.25 6.42 22.47
C HIS A 394 -2.59 6.83 23.78
N ALA A 395 -1.74 5.97 24.36
CA ALA A 395 -1.01 6.31 25.58
C ALA A 395 0.09 7.36 25.34
N PHE A 396 0.79 7.29 24.20
CA PHE A 396 1.91 8.21 23.89
C PHE A 396 1.45 9.53 23.24
N LEU A 397 0.37 9.50 22.47
CA LEU A 397 -0.09 10.59 21.61
C LEU A 397 -1.62 10.80 21.69
N PRO A 398 -2.24 10.90 22.90
CA PRO A 398 -3.70 10.81 23.03
C PRO A 398 -4.44 11.87 22.20
N LEU A 399 -4.08 13.14 22.33
CA LEU A 399 -4.74 14.25 21.62
C LEU A 399 -4.45 14.21 20.11
N TRP A 400 -3.26 13.77 19.73
CA TRP A 400 -2.88 13.65 18.33
C TRP A 400 -3.68 12.55 17.63
N MET A 401 -3.87 11.41 18.28
CA MET A 401 -4.70 10.30 17.75
C MET A 401 -6.14 10.76 17.46
N MET A 402 -6.73 11.55 18.35
CA MET A 402 -8.08 12.07 18.17
C MET A 402 -8.20 13.11 17.04
N ARG A 403 -7.11 13.81 16.71
CA ARG A 403 -7.09 14.90 15.71
C ARG A 403 -6.56 14.46 14.35
N SER A 404 -5.85 13.32 14.29
CA SER A 404 -5.28 12.84 13.03
C SER A 404 -6.38 12.32 12.11
N ARG A 405 -6.74 13.09 11.06
CA ARG A 405 -7.74 12.66 10.09
C ARG A 405 -7.39 11.34 9.38
N LEU A 406 -6.10 10.95 9.39
CA LEU A 406 -5.65 9.68 8.83
C LEU A 406 -5.99 8.49 9.72
N PHE A 407 -6.36 8.71 10.98
CA PHE A 407 -6.79 7.65 11.88
C PHE A 407 -8.27 7.32 11.68
N TYR A 408 -8.58 6.05 11.47
CA TYR A 408 -9.93 5.60 11.16
C TYR A 408 -11.04 6.11 12.08
N MET A 409 -10.77 6.12 13.39
CA MET A 409 -11.76 6.49 14.39
C MET A 409 -11.91 8.01 14.58
N SER A 410 -10.98 8.82 14.08
CA SER A 410 -11.03 10.28 14.28
C SER A 410 -12.20 10.97 13.54
N HIS A 411 -12.84 10.25 12.62
CA HIS A 411 -14.03 10.68 11.91
C HIS A 411 -15.33 10.41 12.67
N ASP A 412 -15.26 9.61 13.75
CA ASP A 412 -16.42 9.32 14.59
C ASP A 412 -16.74 10.49 15.54
N PRO A 413 -18.01 10.71 15.90
CA PRO A 413 -18.36 11.60 17.02
C PRO A 413 -17.59 11.20 18.29
N ILE A 414 -17.22 12.19 19.12
CA ILE A 414 -16.34 11.96 20.27
C ILE A 414 -16.83 10.86 21.22
N HIS A 415 -18.13 10.78 21.46
CA HIS A 415 -18.71 9.74 22.31
C HIS A 415 -18.58 8.34 21.69
N VAL A 416 -18.71 8.22 20.36
CA VAL A 416 -18.50 6.98 19.59
C VAL A 416 -17.01 6.60 19.61
N TYR A 417 -16.13 7.58 19.38
CA TYR A 417 -14.68 7.39 19.47
C TYR A 417 -14.28 6.80 20.83
N LEU A 418 -14.73 7.40 21.93
CA LEU A 418 -14.41 6.93 23.28
C LEU A 418 -14.97 5.53 23.55
N ALA A 419 -16.21 5.27 23.15
CA ALA A 419 -16.80 3.93 23.27
C ALA A 419 -16.01 2.88 22.46
N ASN A 420 -15.59 3.22 21.24
CA ASN A 420 -14.80 2.37 20.38
C ASN A 420 -13.39 2.14 20.93
N ALA A 421 -12.76 3.14 21.55
CA ALA A 421 -11.47 2.98 22.21
C ALA A 421 -11.54 1.99 23.38
N VAL A 422 -12.61 2.04 24.19
CA VAL A 422 -12.87 1.07 25.27
C VAL A 422 -13.07 -0.33 24.70
N LYS A 423 -13.89 -0.49 23.64
CA LYS A 423 -14.08 -1.77 22.98
C LYS A 423 -12.77 -2.35 22.44
N ALA A 424 -11.93 -1.51 21.78
CA ALA A 424 -10.61 -1.91 21.30
C ALA A 424 -9.71 -2.39 22.44
N PHE A 425 -9.72 -1.71 23.58
CA PHE A 425 -8.96 -2.12 24.78
C PHE A 425 -9.41 -3.50 25.30
N VAL A 426 -10.70 -3.71 25.44
CA VAL A 426 -11.27 -4.98 25.94
C VAL A 426 -10.96 -6.13 24.98
N ILE A 427 -11.12 -5.92 23.67
CA ILE A 427 -10.95 -6.96 22.66
C ILE A 427 -9.49 -7.35 22.45
N ALA A 428 -8.56 -6.38 22.54
CA ALA A 428 -7.13 -6.60 22.25
C ALA A 428 -6.52 -7.74 23.09
N GLY A 429 -6.83 -7.80 24.39
CA GLY A 429 -6.37 -8.86 25.26
C GLY A 429 -6.92 -10.24 24.90
N ARG A 430 -8.16 -10.31 24.40
CA ARG A 430 -8.80 -11.56 23.96
C ARG A 430 -8.20 -12.04 22.64
N VAL A 431 -8.06 -11.14 21.66
CA VAL A 431 -7.44 -11.43 20.36
C VAL A 431 -6.00 -11.90 20.53
N ARG A 432 -5.20 -11.22 21.39
CA ARG A 432 -3.81 -11.60 21.68
C ARG A 432 -3.70 -13.04 22.24
N ARG A 433 -4.63 -13.45 23.10
CA ARG A 433 -4.67 -14.84 23.61
C ARG A 433 -5.06 -15.82 22.50
N ALA A 434 -6.07 -15.49 21.71
CA ALA A 434 -6.55 -16.33 20.64
C ALA A 434 -5.52 -16.47 19.50
N ALA A 435 -4.84 -15.40 19.14
CA ALA A 435 -3.83 -15.39 18.06
C ALA A 435 -2.65 -16.35 18.32
N LYS A 436 -2.40 -16.73 19.60
CA LYS A 436 -1.36 -17.73 19.92
C LYS A 436 -1.65 -19.12 19.36
N LYS A 437 -2.90 -19.42 18.98
CA LYS A 437 -3.29 -20.70 18.37
C LYS A 437 -2.83 -20.81 16.91
N PHE A 438 -2.53 -19.66 16.26
CA PHE A 438 -2.15 -19.61 14.86
C PHE A 438 -0.62 -19.63 14.72
N PRO A 439 -0.07 -20.34 13.73
CA PRO A 439 1.36 -20.32 13.47
C PRO A 439 1.80 -18.89 13.13
N ARG A 440 2.94 -18.47 13.65
CA ARG A 440 3.57 -17.22 13.26
C ARG A 440 4.30 -17.47 11.95
N THR A 441 3.91 -16.77 10.90
CA THR A 441 4.51 -16.88 9.57
C THR A 441 5.53 -15.75 9.31
N ILE A 442 5.59 -14.73 10.20
CA ILE A 442 6.50 -13.58 10.10
C ILE A 442 7.10 -13.27 11.48
#